data_9c3f800cae98088f6f621fd0fd15abfe
#
_entry.id   9c3f800cae98088f6f621fd0fd15abfe
#
_cell.length_a   1.000
_cell.length_b   1.000
_cell.length_c   1.000
_cell.angle_alpha   90.00
_cell.angle_beta   90.00
_cell.angle_gamma   90.00
#
_symmetry.space_group_name_H-M   'P 1'
#
loop_
_entity.id
_entity.type
_entity.pdbx_description
1 polymer ?
#
loop_
_entity_poly.entity_id
_entity_poly.type
_entity_poly.pdbx_seq_one_letter_code
_entity_poly.pdbx_strand_id
1 'polypeptide(L)'
;MPSQHRRNRGLATERLVADYLREWWPYATVGRGADPSGDILNISGLDIEVKAVAKFQPLAWLRQSRARTAKSGSLGVVVLRCNGQGQNVSEYAALLPLSALVELLRKAKYNDLPPEIDWDKTLVRCDSCGDWKIKWWECKACGKEASNADV
;
A
#
# COMPACT_ATOMS: atom_id res chain seq x y z
N MET A 1 -26.11 -18.89 4.95
CA MET A 1 -25.66 -18.06 6.08
C MET A 1 -24.21 -18.43 6.44
N PRO A 2 -23.32 -17.50 6.77
CA PRO A 2 -22.00 -17.84 7.28
C PRO A 2 -22.14 -18.59 8.61
N SER A 3 -21.34 -19.66 8.81
CA SER A 3 -21.36 -20.40 10.07
C SER A 3 -20.91 -19.52 11.24
N GLN A 4 -21.40 -19.81 12.45
CA GLN A 4 -21.01 -19.11 13.68
C GLN A 4 -19.48 -19.02 13.83
N HIS A 5 -18.79 -20.09 13.47
CA HIS A 5 -17.32 -20.15 13.49
C HIS A 5 -16.64 -19.10 12.57
N ARG A 6 -17.20 -18.85 11.38
CA ARG A 6 -16.66 -17.83 10.45
C ARG A 6 -16.86 -16.41 10.99
N ARG A 7 -18.01 -16.13 11.60
CA ARG A 7 -18.27 -14.84 12.26
C ARG A 7 -17.31 -14.59 13.41
N ASN A 8 -17.13 -15.60 14.28
CA ASN A 8 -16.21 -15.48 15.41
C ASN A 8 -14.78 -15.27 14.99
N ARG A 9 -14.32 -15.94 13.91
CA ARG A 9 -12.99 -15.73 13.34
C ARG A 9 -12.81 -14.33 12.78
N GLY A 10 -13.80 -13.79 12.07
CA GLY A 10 -13.79 -12.41 11.56
C GLY A 10 -13.61 -11.42 12.70
N LEU A 11 -14.53 -11.43 13.67
CA LEU A 11 -14.50 -10.52 14.81
C LEU A 11 -13.22 -10.65 15.66
N ALA A 12 -12.69 -11.86 15.83
CA ALA A 12 -11.43 -12.06 16.54
C ALA A 12 -10.26 -11.40 15.78
N THR A 13 -10.25 -11.47 14.44
CA THR A 13 -9.22 -10.83 13.62
C THR A 13 -9.36 -9.29 13.64
N GLU A 14 -10.57 -8.76 13.58
CA GLU A 14 -10.83 -7.32 13.69
C GLU A 14 -10.31 -6.77 15.04
N ARG A 15 -10.51 -7.49 16.14
CA ARG A 15 -9.98 -7.11 17.46
C ARG A 15 -8.45 -7.08 17.47
N LEU A 16 -7.79 -8.10 16.92
CA LEU A 16 -6.33 -8.13 16.82
C LEU A 16 -5.79 -6.94 16.02
N VAL A 17 -6.45 -6.60 14.90
CA VAL A 17 -6.06 -5.45 14.08
C VAL A 17 -6.28 -4.14 14.83
N ALA A 18 -7.41 -3.98 15.51
CA ALA A 18 -7.67 -2.77 16.32
C ALA A 18 -6.63 -2.62 17.43
N ASP A 19 -6.32 -3.71 18.15
CA ASP A 19 -5.32 -3.72 19.23
C ASP A 19 -3.94 -3.33 18.73
N TYR A 20 -3.51 -3.87 17.58
CA TYR A 20 -2.24 -3.52 16.94
C TYR A 20 -2.19 -2.04 16.53
N LEU A 21 -3.26 -1.51 15.95
CA LEU A 21 -3.32 -0.13 15.49
C LEU A 21 -3.36 0.90 16.63
N ARG A 22 -3.74 0.50 17.86
CA ARG A 22 -3.73 1.41 19.04
C ARG A 22 -2.36 1.92 19.42
N GLU A 23 -1.31 1.30 18.97
CA GLU A 23 0.05 1.81 19.15
C GLU A 23 0.21 3.22 18.55
N TRP A 24 -0.46 3.50 17.42
CA TRP A 24 -0.41 4.78 16.71
C TRP A 24 -1.71 5.58 16.81
N TRP A 25 -2.83 4.88 16.92
CA TRP A 25 -4.18 5.47 17.07
C TRP A 25 -4.85 4.94 18.35
N PRO A 26 -4.61 5.55 19.52
CA PRO A 26 -5.04 5.02 20.82
C PRO A 26 -6.53 4.74 20.94
N TYR A 27 -7.35 5.40 20.13
CA TYR A 27 -8.82 5.25 20.13
C TYR A 27 -9.33 4.27 19.07
N ALA A 28 -8.46 3.57 18.34
CA ALA A 28 -8.87 2.58 17.35
C ALA A 28 -9.73 1.50 18.02
N THR A 29 -10.89 1.21 17.43
CA THR A 29 -11.84 0.24 17.96
C THR A 29 -12.56 -0.50 16.86
N VAL A 30 -13.10 -1.69 17.16
CA VAL A 30 -13.89 -2.46 16.21
C VAL A 30 -15.26 -1.83 16.03
N GLY A 31 -15.69 -1.70 14.77
CA GLY A 31 -17.05 -1.27 14.42
C GLY A 31 -18.12 -2.24 14.91
N ARG A 32 -19.33 -1.76 15.15
CA ARG A 32 -20.45 -2.60 15.57
C ARG A 32 -21.29 -2.98 14.36
N GLY A 33 -21.26 -4.26 13.99
CA GLY A 33 -22.18 -4.83 13.00
C GLY A 33 -22.01 -4.25 11.60
N ALA A 34 -23.10 -3.76 11.00
CA ALA A 34 -23.11 -3.19 9.64
C ALA A 34 -22.75 -1.69 9.63
N ASP A 35 -21.75 -1.28 10.40
CA ASP A 35 -21.28 0.11 10.37
C ASP A 35 -20.76 0.44 8.95
N PRO A 36 -21.30 1.49 8.29
CA PRO A 36 -20.88 1.85 6.95
C PRO A 36 -19.45 2.43 6.88
N SER A 37 -18.82 2.70 8.02
CA SER A 37 -17.51 3.35 8.12
C SER A 37 -16.31 2.39 8.22
N GLY A 38 -16.52 1.09 8.00
CA GLY A 38 -15.48 0.07 8.03
C GLY A 38 -15.46 -0.79 9.29
N ASP A 39 -14.53 -1.75 9.32
CA ASP A 39 -14.43 -2.68 10.45
C ASP A 39 -13.66 -2.07 11.64
N ILE A 40 -12.78 -1.10 11.39
CA ILE A 40 -12.01 -0.39 12.42
C ILE A 40 -12.36 1.10 12.39
N LEU A 41 -12.77 1.63 13.52
CA LEU A 41 -13.22 3.01 13.69
C LEU A 41 -12.19 3.87 14.44
N ASN A 42 -12.42 5.19 14.44
CA ASN A 42 -11.62 6.20 15.15
C ASN A 42 -10.18 6.34 14.63
N ILE A 43 -9.98 6.09 13.33
CA ILE A 43 -8.75 6.37 12.62
C ILE A 43 -9.03 7.42 11.56
N SER A 44 -8.68 8.66 11.85
CA SER A 44 -8.96 9.78 10.94
C SER A 44 -8.27 9.60 9.58
N GLY A 45 -9.03 9.79 8.50
CA GLY A 45 -8.54 9.70 7.13
C GLY A 45 -8.33 8.27 6.59
N LEU A 46 -8.59 7.24 7.40
CA LEU A 46 -8.52 5.83 6.98
C LEU A 46 -9.89 5.15 7.10
N ASP A 47 -10.18 4.30 6.16
CA ASP A 47 -11.29 3.36 6.16
C ASP A 47 -10.70 1.95 6.06
N ILE A 48 -10.77 1.19 7.15
CA ILE A 48 -10.13 -0.11 7.24
C ILE A 48 -11.18 -1.22 7.22
N GLU A 49 -11.04 -2.11 6.26
CA GLU A 49 -11.80 -3.35 6.12
C GLU A 49 -10.91 -4.53 6.48
N VAL A 50 -11.38 -5.47 7.28
CA VAL A 50 -10.60 -6.65 7.69
C VAL A 50 -11.17 -7.91 7.04
N LYS A 51 -10.32 -8.68 6.39
CA LYS A 51 -10.70 -9.95 5.73
C LYS A 51 -9.91 -11.12 6.31
N ALA A 52 -10.64 -12.07 6.91
CA ALA A 52 -10.11 -13.33 7.45
C ALA A 52 -10.84 -14.53 6.81
N VAL A 53 -10.80 -14.62 5.48
CA VAL A 53 -11.60 -15.56 4.69
C VAL A 53 -10.72 -16.52 3.89
N ALA A 54 -11.23 -17.72 3.64
CA ALA A 54 -10.53 -18.72 2.84
C ALA A 54 -10.52 -18.41 1.34
N LYS A 55 -11.58 -17.76 0.84
CA LYS A 55 -11.68 -17.40 -0.58
C LYS A 55 -11.11 -16.02 -0.83
N PHE A 56 -10.03 -15.94 -1.56
CA PHE A 56 -9.34 -14.72 -1.90
C PHE A 56 -10.04 -13.98 -3.05
N GLN A 57 -10.48 -12.74 -2.82
CA GLN A 57 -11.24 -11.92 -3.78
C GLN A 57 -10.78 -10.46 -3.76
N PRO A 58 -9.49 -10.17 -4.01
CA PRO A 58 -8.91 -8.84 -3.80
C PRO A 58 -9.59 -7.75 -4.61
N LEU A 59 -9.95 -8.03 -5.86
CA LEU A 59 -10.60 -7.05 -6.73
C LEU A 59 -11.99 -6.63 -6.21
N ALA A 60 -12.77 -7.58 -5.71
CA ALA A 60 -14.08 -7.29 -5.13
C ALA A 60 -13.94 -6.44 -3.86
N TRP A 61 -12.98 -6.75 -3.01
CA TRP A 61 -12.72 -6.01 -1.77
C TRP A 61 -12.22 -4.60 -2.05
N LEU A 62 -11.31 -4.41 -3.00
CA LEU A 62 -10.84 -3.08 -3.41
C LEU A 62 -11.98 -2.25 -4.00
N ARG A 63 -12.87 -2.85 -4.80
CA ARG A 63 -14.06 -2.15 -5.33
C ARG A 63 -15.01 -1.73 -4.21
N GLN A 64 -15.27 -2.61 -3.24
CA GLN A 64 -16.09 -2.33 -2.05
C GLN A 64 -15.50 -1.16 -1.25
N SER A 65 -14.20 -1.22 -0.93
CA SER A 65 -13.49 -0.17 -0.20
C SER A 65 -13.56 1.17 -0.95
N ARG A 66 -13.27 1.20 -2.25
CA ARG A 66 -13.36 2.43 -3.07
C ARG A 66 -14.77 3.03 -3.11
N ALA A 67 -15.81 2.20 -3.24
CA ALA A 67 -17.19 2.68 -3.24
C ALA A 67 -17.56 3.34 -1.91
N ARG A 68 -17.04 2.82 -0.80
CA ARG A 68 -17.26 3.35 0.55
C ARG A 68 -16.51 4.66 0.76
N THR A 69 -15.26 4.72 0.38
CA THR A 69 -14.39 5.90 0.57
C THR A 69 -14.63 7.03 -0.43
N ALA A 70 -15.34 6.78 -1.53
CA ALA A 70 -15.64 7.80 -2.55
C ALA A 70 -16.37 9.03 -1.99
N LYS A 71 -17.13 8.87 -0.90
CA LYS A 71 -17.88 9.95 -0.26
C LYS A 71 -17.11 10.63 0.87
N SER A 72 -16.27 9.89 1.58
CA SER A 72 -15.54 10.40 2.76
C SER A 72 -14.19 11.02 2.41
N GLY A 73 -13.64 10.73 1.24
CA GLY A 73 -12.27 11.11 0.88
C GLY A 73 -11.19 10.38 1.68
N SER A 74 -11.57 9.39 2.49
CA SER A 74 -10.65 8.58 3.28
C SER A 74 -9.84 7.63 2.39
N LEU A 75 -8.65 7.24 2.84
CA LEU A 75 -7.88 6.18 2.21
C LEU A 75 -8.46 4.81 2.62
N GLY A 76 -8.97 4.07 1.65
CA GLY A 76 -9.46 2.71 1.87
C GLY A 76 -8.32 1.69 1.90
N VAL A 77 -8.23 0.93 2.97
CA VAL A 77 -7.25 -0.15 3.15
C VAL A 77 -7.96 -1.44 3.51
N VAL A 78 -7.64 -2.54 2.84
CA VAL A 78 -8.13 -3.87 3.20
C VAL A 78 -7.01 -4.63 3.88
N VAL A 79 -7.17 -4.92 5.18
CA VAL A 79 -6.24 -5.76 5.94
C VAL A 79 -6.63 -7.22 5.77
N LEU A 80 -5.69 -8.04 5.34
CA LEU A 80 -5.92 -9.43 4.98
C LEU A 80 -5.13 -10.38 5.87
N ARG A 81 -5.83 -11.20 6.63
CA ARG A 81 -5.26 -12.37 7.29
C ARG A 81 -5.42 -13.59 6.39
N CYS A 82 -4.33 -14.08 5.83
CA CYS A 82 -4.33 -15.27 4.99
C CYS A 82 -4.53 -16.57 5.80
N ASN A 83 -4.91 -17.65 5.10
CA ASN A 83 -4.96 -18.95 5.74
C ASN A 83 -3.56 -19.39 6.18
N GLY A 84 -3.48 -19.95 7.38
CA GLY A 84 -2.20 -20.36 7.98
C GLY A 84 -1.45 -19.26 8.71
N GLN A 85 -1.81 -17.99 8.53
CA GLN A 85 -1.25 -16.92 9.35
C GLN A 85 -1.73 -16.99 10.79
N GLY A 86 -0.79 -16.81 11.72
CA GLY A 86 -1.02 -16.75 13.16
C GLY A 86 -1.73 -15.46 13.58
N GLN A 87 -1.49 -15.04 14.81
CA GLN A 87 -2.06 -13.81 15.39
C GLN A 87 -1.12 -12.60 15.30
N ASN A 88 0.06 -12.77 14.70
CA ASN A 88 0.99 -11.67 14.48
C ASN A 88 0.47 -10.73 13.37
N VAL A 89 -0.15 -9.62 13.79
CA VAL A 89 -0.79 -8.67 12.89
C VAL A 89 0.23 -7.94 11.99
N SER A 90 1.48 -7.78 12.44
CA SER A 90 2.52 -7.14 11.64
C SER A 90 2.84 -7.89 10.33
N GLU A 91 2.45 -9.17 10.24
CA GLU A 91 2.62 -10.01 9.05
C GLU A 91 1.39 -10.02 8.13
N TYR A 92 0.30 -9.37 8.52
CA TYR A 92 -0.90 -9.33 7.68
C TYR A 92 -0.67 -8.46 6.46
N ALA A 93 -1.26 -8.85 5.33
CA ALA A 93 -1.15 -8.06 4.11
C ALA A 93 -2.10 -6.85 4.16
N ALA A 94 -1.66 -5.73 3.59
CA ALA A 94 -2.50 -4.57 3.33
C ALA A 94 -2.71 -4.43 1.82
N LEU A 95 -3.97 -4.32 1.39
CA LEU A 95 -4.36 -4.08 0.01
C LEU A 95 -4.90 -2.66 -0.13
N LEU A 96 -4.33 -1.91 -1.02
CA LEU A 96 -4.80 -0.58 -1.41
C LEU A 96 -4.52 -0.37 -2.90
N PRO A 97 -5.18 0.59 -3.57
CA PRO A 97 -4.88 0.93 -4.95
C PRO A 97 -3.41 1.34 -5.12
N LEU A 98 -2.76 0.91 -6.20
CA LEU A 98 -1.36 1.27 -6.47
C LEU A 98 -1.14 2.79 -6.47
N SER A 99 -2.09 3.55 -7.03
CA SER A 99 -2.03 5.02 -7.01
C SER A 99 -1.97 5.59 -5.58
N ALA A 100 -2.73 5.02 -4.65
CA ALA A 100 -2.71 5.43 -3.25
C ALA A 100 -1.38 5.08 -2.57
N LEU A 101 -0.83 3.89 -2.84
CA LEU A 101 0.50 3.51 -2.36
C LEU A 101 1.58 4.48 -2.85
N VAL A 102 1.58 4.80 -4.15
CA VAL A 102 2.53 5.75 -4.74
C VAL A 102 2.41 7.12 -4.07
N GLU A 103 1.19 7.60 -3.83
CA GLU A 103 0.98 8.88 -3.13
C GLU A 103 1.50 8.84 -1.69
N LEU A 104 1.27 7.77 -0.95
CA LEU A 104 1.81 7.58 0.40
C LEU A 104 3.34 7.57 0.41
N LEU A 105 3.96 6.83 -0.51
CA LEU A 105 5.42 6.77 -0.62
C LEU A 105 6.03 8.15 -0.95
N ARG A 106 5.39 8.91 -1.83
CA ARG A 106 5.81 10.29 -2.13
C ARG A 106 5.68 11.20 -0.93
N LYS A 107 4.57 11.15 -0.19
CA LYS A 107 4.36 11.93 1.03
C LYS A 107 5.34 11.55 2.14
N ALA A 108 5.66 10.27 2.26
CA ALA A 108 6.63 9.74 3.23
C ALA A 108 8.09 10.03 2.82
N LYS A 109 8.32 10.64 1.67
CA LYS A 109 9.68 10.81 1.07
C LYS A 109 10.46 9.49 1.07
N TYR A 110 9.73 8.39 0.88
CA TYR A 110 10.31 7.05 0.82
C TYR A 110 11.01 6.87 -0.53
N ASN A 111 12.27 7.05 -0.55
CA ASN A 111 13.19 7.43 -1.59
C ASN A 111 13.10 8.95 -1.83
N ASP A 112 14.21 9.62 -1.63
CA ASP A 112 14.47 10.83 -2.37
C ASP A 112 14.39 10.44 -3.85
N LEU A 113 13.18 10.45 -4.40
CA LEU A 113 13.06 10.51 -5.85
C LEU A 113 13.89 11.73 -6.22
N PRO A 114 14.89 11.60 -7.08
CA PRO A 114 15.65 12.76 -7.51
C PRO A 114 14.64 13.83 -7.92
N PRO A 115 14.89 15.10 -7.62
CA PRO A 115 14.04 16.21 -8.05
C PRO A 115 13.72 15.98 -9.51
N GLU A 116 12.50 16.26 -9.92
CA GLU A 116 11.95 15.99 -11.27
C GLU A 116 13.05 15.76 -12.29
N ILE A 117 13.20 14.49 -12.74
CA ILE A 117 14.28 14.14 -13.66
C ILE A 117 14.08 15.03 -14.87
N ASP A 118 14.87 16.07 -14.97
CA ASP A 118 14.97 16.89 -16.17
C ASP A 118 15.59 16.01 -17.26
N TRP A 119 14.74 15.34 -18.01
CA TRP A 119 15.14 14.36 -19.03
C TRP A 119 16.06 15.00 -20.08
N ASP A 120 15.91 16.28 -20.35
CA ASP A 120 16.74 17.01 -21.31
C ASP A 120 18.19 17.16 -20.80
N LYS A 121 18.39 17.21 -19.48
CA LYS A 121 19.71 17.21 -18.84
C LYS A 121 20.22 15.83 -18.45
N THR A 122 19.32 14.87 -18.33
CA THR A 122 19.59 13.52 -17.85
C THR A 122 19.93 12.56 -18.99
N LEU A 123 19.32 12.73 -20.16
CA LEU A 123 19.61 11.95 -21.35
C LEU A 123 20.75 12.60 -22.12
N VAL A 124 21.82 11.84 -22.32
CA VAL A 124 22.99 12.25 -23.07
C VAL A 124 23.32 11.23 -24.17
N ARG A 125 24.01 11.69 -25.22
CA ARG A 125 24.57 10.78 -26.22
C ARG A 125 25.80 10.08 -25.64
N CYS A 126 25.90 8.78 -25.88
CA CYS A 126 27.09 8.03 -25.51
C CYS A 126 28.26 8.42 -26.44
N ASP A 127 29.37 8.87 -25.87
CA ASP A 127 30.54 9.30 -26.63
C ASP A 127 31.18 8.19 -27.46
N SER A 128 30.88 6.93 -27.14
CA SER A 128 31.47 5.75 -27.81
C SER A 128 30.64 5.23 -28.96
N CYS A 129 29.31 5.20 -28.84
CA CYS A 129 28.43 4.61 -29.88
C CYS A 129 27.36 5.59 -30.37
N GLY A 130 27.25 6.79 -29.80
CA GLY A 130 26.26 7.79 -30.17
C GLY A 130 24.83 7.51 -29.74
N ASP A 131 24.58 6.39 -29.07
CA ASP A 131 23.25 6.03 -28.61
C ASP A 131 22.83 6.83 -27.37
N TRP A 132 21.52 6.92 -27.10
CA TRP A 132 21.02 7.65 -25.94
C TRP A 132 21.24 6.85 -24.66
N LYS A 133 21.77 7.46 -23.61
CA LYS A 133 21.90 6.91 -22.28
C LYS A 133 21.54 7.89 -21.19
N ILE A 134 21.26 7.41 -20.00
CA ILE A 134 21.19 8.24 -18.80
C ILE A 134 22.63 8.63 -18.41
N LYS A 135 22.90 9.90 -18.12
CA LYS A 135 24.23 10.48 -17.91
C LYS A 135 25.14 9.64 -17.00
N TRP A 136 24.61 9.11 -15.94
CA TRP A 136 25.36 8.34 -14.93
C TRP A 136 25.18 6.82 -15.00
N TRP A 137 24.56 6.30 -16.06
CA TRP A 137 24.38 4.86 -16.26
C TRP A 137 25.31 4.34 -17.34
N GLU A 138 25.65 3.05 -17.20
CA GLU A 138 26.30 2.31 -18.26
C GLU A 138 25.47 2.34 -19.55
N CYS A 139 26.13 2.53 -20.67
CA CYS A 139 25.44 2.51 -21.97
C CYS A 139 24.99 1.09 -22.32
N LYS A 140 23.70 0.84 -22.40
CA LYS A 140 23.16 -0.49 -22.74
C LYS A 140 23.55 -0.98 -24.13
N ALA A 141 23.86 -0.09 -25.05
CA ALA A 141 24.22 -0.45 -26.42
C ALA A 141 25.69 -0.91 -26.56
N CYS A 142 26.63 -0.35 -25.80
CA CYS A 142 28.05 -0.68 -25.91
C CYS A 142 28.74 -1.07 -24.60
N GLY A 143 28.03 -1.12 -23.47
CA GLY A 143 28.57 -1.53 -22.17
C GLY A 143 29.56 -0.57 -21.53
N LYS A 144 29.73 0.65 -22.06
CA LYS A 144 30.71 1.60 -21.53
C LYS A 144 30.15 2.31 -20.28
N GLU A 145 30.88 2.21 -19.16
CA GLU A 145 30.54 2.86 -17.90
C GLU A 145 30.51 4.39 -18.04
N ALA A 146 29.75 5.04 -17.15
CA ALA A 146 29.76 6.50 -17.05
C ALA A 146 31.14 6.96 -16.55
N SER A 147 31.77 7.90 -17.26
CA SER A 147 32.97 8.53 -16.76
C SER A 147 32.64 9.38 -15.51
N ASN A 148 33.31 9.10 -14.40
CA ASN A 148 33.17 9.82 -13.13
C ASN A 148 33.73 11.26 -13.15
N ALA A 149 33.78 11.92 -14.30
CA ALA A 149 34.24 13.29 -14.42
C ALA A 149 33.02 14.20 -14.48
N ASP A 150 32.49 14.59 -13.34
CA ASP A 150 31.58 15.72 -13.06
C ASP A 150 30.59 15.35 -11.95
N VAL A 151 31.10 15.06 -10.75
CA VAL A 151 30.34 15.18 -9.49
C VAL A 151 30.83 16.39 -8.73
#